data_fb79ac8426e2c0f168c6ad88a832e671
#
_entry.id   fb79ac8426e2c0f168c6ad88a832e671
#
_cell.length_a   1.000
_cell.length_b   1.000
_cell.length_c   1.000
_cell.angle_alpha   90.00
_cell.angle_beta   90.00
_cell.angle_gamma   90.00
#
_symmetry.space_group_name_H-M   'P 1'
#
loop_
_entity.id
_entity.type
_entity.pdbx_description
1 polymer ?
#
loop_
_entity_poly.entity_id
_entity_poly.type
_entity_poly.pdbx_seq_one_letter_code
_entity_poly.pdbx_strand_id
1 'polypeptide(L)'
;MNDLGLLKPVCLFEQFFDHKLRLNNAPCDEFAHFSCCTGVISTAVGSAIVSVGATCVICGIKVKVLPSSPLDPASLLICNIEHMSLAQRGQRINPAPSKELQSLAVHLERILVSVALPAIKSQLLIHSERGNGHNAFPSGSYLLHIDNTVVFDDGCLLDACLAAALAALKTASWPRLVAASLPIQNVGSALSTSKVEFKEKVPNELVKLVLSEWPMALSFAVVPRAPPNASLEAIFQPSRSECLLWDTDASACRLVVDSCGRVVDFTMFGGLASGLWRHLGVNDGSESTIGSLLRRIVVRAIEYASLVRQRLIADT
;
A
#
# COMPACT_ATOMS: atom_id res chain seq x y z
N MET A 1 -22.24 13.55 -19.71
CA MET A 1 -22.37 14.21 -18.40
C MET A 1 -22.93 15.59 -18.65
N ASN A 2 -24.08 15.88 -18.08
CA ASN A 2 -24.81 17.11 -18.35
C ASN A 2 -24.03 18.31 -17.79
N ASP A 3 -24.11 19.45 -18.48
CA ASP A 3 -23.48 20.73 -18.10
C ASP A 3 -23.75 21.20 -16.67
N LEU A 4 -24.78 20.65 -16.03
CA LEU A 4 -25.13 20.86 -14.61
C LEU A 4 -24.01 20.44 -13.64
N GLY A 5 -23.28 19.36 -13.94
CA GLY A 5 -22.17 18.92 -13.10
C GLY A 5 -20.98 19.85 -13.11
N LEU A 6 -20.79 20.60 -14.21
CA LEU A 6 -19.73 21.62 -14.34
C LEU A 6 -20.13 22.95 -13.66
N LEU A 7 -21.42 23.27 -13.61
CA LEU A 7 -21.91 24.54 -13.07
C LEU A 7 -22.21 24.50 -11.57
N LYS A 8 -22.71 23.38 -11.05
CA LYS A 8 -23.07 23.19 -9.63
C LYS A 8 -22.82 21.74 -9.19
N PRO A 9 -21.57 21.32 -9.04
CA PRO A 9 -21.25 19.93 -8.68
C PRO A 9 -21.85 19.51 -7.35
N VAL A 10 -21.85 20.40 -6.34
CA VAL A 10 -22.40 20.12 -5.00
C VAL A 10 -23.87 19.79 -5.06
N CYS A 11 -24.70 20.55 -5.80
CA CYS A 11 -26.12 20.28 -5.93
C CYS A 11 -26.44 18.95 -6.62
N LEU A 12 -25.60 18.55 -7.57
CA LEU A 12 -25.72 17.24 -8.22
C LEU A 12 -25.48 16.11 -7.21
N PHE A 13 -24.45 16.23 -6.37
CA PHE A 13 -24.17 15.26 -5.33
C PHE A 13 -25.29 15.14 -4.31
N GLU A 14 -25.84 16.24 -3.85
CA GLU A 14 -26.95 16.24 -2.89
C GLU A 14 -28.13 15.41 -3.39
N GLN A 15 -28.47 15.53 -4.69
CA GLN A 15 -29.52 14.74 -5.29
C GLN A 15 -29.24 13.23 -5.26
N PHE A 16 -27.99 12.83 -5.54
CA PHE A 16 -27.60 11.42 -5.46
C PHE A 16 -27.59 10.91 -4.00
N PHE A 17 -27.06 11.71 -3.07
CA PHE A 17 -27.04 11.36 -1.65
C PHE A 17 -28.41 11.22 -1.02
N ASP A 18 -29.39 12.00 -1.45
CA ASP A 18 -30.80 11.85 -0.99
C ASP A 18 -31.35 10.47 -1.32
N HIS A 19 -30.86 9.88 -2.41
CA HIS A 19 -31.17 8.50 -2.80
C HIS A 19 -30.14 7.46 -2.29
N LYS A 20 -29.15 7.85 -1.47
CA LYS A 20 -28.04 7.01 -0.98
C LYS A 20 -27.23 6.37 -2.11
N LEU A 21 -27.13 7.03 -3.25
CA LEU A 21 -26.41 6.59 -4.44
C LEU A 21 -25.18 7.45 -4.69
N ARG A 22 -24.19 6.84 -5.31
CA ARG A 22 -22.98 7.50 -5.86
C ARG A 22 -23.23 7.92 -7.31
N LEU A 23 -22.30 8.69 -7.90
CA LEU A 23 -22.40 9.10 -9.32
C LEU A 23 -22.45 7.92 -10.31
N ASN A 24 -21.88 6.78 -9.93
CA ASN A 24 -21.92 5.54 -10.70
C ASN A 24 -23.15 4.68 -10.44
N ASN A 25 -24.17 5.22 -9.73
CA ASN A 25 -25.39 4.52 -9.26
C ASN A 25 -25.11 3.36 -8.26
N ALA A 26 -23.89 3.21 -7.74
CA ALA A 26 -23.62 2.27 -6.66
C ALA A 26 -24.09 2.84 -5.31
N PRO A 27 -24.45 2.00 -4.33
CA PRO A 27 -24.73 2.44 -2.96
C PRO A 27 -23.50 3.16 -2.34
N CYS A 28 -23.74 4.17 -1.50
CA CYS A 28 -22.65 4.91 -0.85
C CYS A 28 -21.80 4.04 0.07
N ASP A 29 -22.38 3.00 0.65
CA ASP A 29 -21.70 2.09 1.58
C ASP A 29 -21.01 0.89 0.89
N GLU A 30 -21.07 0.78 -0.43
CA GLU A 30 -20.47 -0.32 -1.18
C GLU A 30 -18.99 -0.08 -1.44
N PHE A 31 -18.19 -1.15 -1.27
CA PHE A 31 -16.78 -1.14 -1.64
C PHE A 31 -16.60 -1.36 -3.14
N ALA A 32 -15.55 -0.76 -3.69
CA ALA A 32 -15.16 -1.02 -5.06
C ALA A 32 -14.84 -2.51 -5.27
N HIS A 33 -15.12 -3.01 -6.47
CA HIS A 33 -14.81 -4.39 -6.82
C HIS A 33 -13.31 -4.66 -6.72
N PHE A 34 -12.93 -5.69 -5.95
CA PHE A 34 -11.54 -6.12 -5.79
C PHE A 34 -11.27 -7.37 -6.62
N SER A 35 -10.18 -7.36 -7.38
CA SER A 35 -9.66 -8.55 -8.05
C SER A 35 -8.15 -8.61 -7.94
N CYS A 36 -7.61 -9.83 -7.85
CA CYS A 36 -6.17 -10.09 -7.74
C CYS A 36 -5.81 -11.28 -8.63
N CYS A 37 -4.65 -11.21 -9.28
CA CYS A 37 -4.05 -12.33 -9.98
C CYS A 37 -2.55 -12.33 -9.68
N THR A 38 -1.99 -13.47 -9.31
CA THR A 38 -0.58 -13.61 -8.92
C THR A 38 0.25 -14.30 -10.01
N GLY A 39 1.58 -14.13 -9.97
CA GLY A 39 2.49 -14.80 -10.92
C GLY A 39 2.46 -14.21 -12.34
N VAL A 40 2.12 -12.93 -12.48
CA VAL A 40 1.93 -12.27 -13.80
C VAL A 40 3.25 -12.01 -14.52
N ILE A 41 4.34 -11.76 -13.79
CA ILE A 41 5.65 -11.42 -14.35
C ILE A 41 6.61 -12.59 -14.10
N SER A 42 6.99 -13.31 -15.16
CA SER A 42 7.86 -14.49 -15.06
C SER A 42 9.31 -14.16 -14.65
N THR A 43 9.78 -12.95 -14.89
CA THR A 43 11.14 -12.50 -14.55
C THR A 43 11.26 -11.92 -13.15
N ALA A 44 10.15 -11.68 -12.47
CA ALA A 44 10.12 -11.21 -11.10
C ALA A 44 10.14 -12.41 -10.13
N VAL A 45 10.73 -12.21 -8.96
CA VAL A 45 10.79 -13.21 -7.89
C VAL A 45 9.39 -13.47 -7.30
N GLY A 46 8.55 -12.45 -7.30
CA GLY A 46 7.14 -12.49 -6.98
C GLY A 46 6.42 -11.38 -7.74
N SER A 47 5.19 -11.61 -8.14
CA SER A 47 4.41 -10.60 -8.86
C SER A 47 2.92 -10.79 -8.69
N ALA A 48 2.20 -9.68 -8.79
CA ALA A 48 0.75 -9.68 -8.76
C ALA A 48 0.19 -8.50 -9.57
N ILE A 49 -1.02 -8.67 -10.09
CA ILE A 49 -1.85 -7.59 -10.60
C ILE A 49 -3.08 -7.49 -9.71
N VAL A 50 -3.39 -6.28 -9.29
CA VAL A 50 -4.54 -5.99 -8.44
C VAL A 50 -5.35 -4.87 -9.05
N SER A 51 -6.67 -5.05 -9.03
CA SER A 51 -7.61 -3.99 -9.41
C SER A 51 -8.56 -3.70 -8.25
N VAL A 52 -8.73 -2.41 -7.95
CA VAL A 52 -9.69 -1.88 -6.99
C VAL A 52 -10.59 -0.90 -7.75
N GLY A 53 -11.82 -1.32 -8.04
CA GLY A 53 -12.67 -0.61 -8.99
C GLY A 53 -12.03 -0.57 -10.38
N ALA A 54 -11.83 0.63 -10.92
CA ALA A 54 -11.13 0.83 -12.18
C ALA A 54 -9.61 1.04 -12.01
N THR A 55 -9.12 1.28 -10.79
CA THR A 55 -7.67 1.41 -10.54
C THR A 55 -6.98 0.05 -10.66
N CYS A 56 -5.96 -0.04 -11.51
CA CYS A 56 -5.22 -1.26 -11.77
C CYS A 56 -3.72 -1.05 -11.57
N VAL A 57 -3.09 -1.91 -10.78
CA VAL A 57 -1.67 -1.86 -10.43
C VAL A 57 -1.03 -3.22 -10.65
N ILE A 58 0.14 -3.23 -11.28
CA ILE A 58 1.01 -4.41 -11.39
C ILE A 58 2.18 -4.21 -10.44
N CYS A 59 2.41 -5.19 -9.58
CA CYS A 59 3.55 -5.22 -8.68
C CYS A 59 4.53 -6.32 -9.07
N GLY A 60 5.82 -5.98 -9.12
CA GLY A 60 6.91 -6.93 -9.31
C GLY A 60 7.96 -6.79 -8.22
N ILE A 61 8.46 -7.91 -7.72
CA ILE A 61 9.50 -7.94 -6.68
C ILE A 61 10.81 -8.41 -7.29
N LYS A 62 11.88 -7.67 -6.98
CA LYS A 62 13.27 -8.02 -7.27
C LYS A 62 14.03 -8.15 -5.97
N VAL A 63 14.93 -9.13 -5.91
CA VAL A 63 15.79 -9.39 -4.75
C VAL A 63 17.23 -9.06 -5.10
N LYS A 64 17.89 -8.28 -4.25
CA LYS A 64 19.32 -8.04 -4.29
C LYS A 64 19.98 -8.59 -3.03
N VAL A 65 21.23 -8.96 -3.12
CA VAL A 65 22.00 -9.45 -1.98
C VAL A 65 22.94 -8.34 -1.52
N LEU A 66 22.88 -8.03 -0.23
CA LEU A 66 23.78 -7.11 0.43
C LEU A 66 24.84 -7.90 1.21
N PRO A 67 26.14 -7.59 1.03
CA PRO A 67 27.24 -8.32 1.67
C PRO A 67 27.40 -8.06 3.16
N SER A 68 26.63 -7.15 3.72
CA SER A 68 26.62 -6.84 5.14
C SER A 68 25.19 -6.84 5.66
N SER A 69 25.02 -7.20 6.95
CA SER A 69 23.73 -6.97 7.61
C SER A 69 23.53 -5.48 7.82
N PRO A 70 22.45 -4.87 7.30
CA PRO A 70 22.21 -3.46 7.52
C PRO A 70 21.95 -3.19 9.00
N LEU A 71 22.49 -2.08 9.50
CA LEU A 71 22.25 -1.58 10.87
C LEU A 71 20.78 -1.18 11.05
N ASP A 72 20.17 -0.63 9.98
CA ASP A 72 18.77 -0.24 9.96
C ASP A 72 17.92 -1.28 9.21
N PRO A 73 16.95 -1.92 9.87
CA PRO A 73 16.05 -2.86 9.23
C PRO A 73 15.22 -2.23 8.09
N ALA A 74 14.94 -0.92 8.14
CA ALA A 74 14.22 -0.22 7.10
C ALA A 74 14.94 -0.31 5.73
N SER A 75 16.27 -0.45 5.72
CA SER A 75 17.05 -0.58 4.49
C SER A 75 16.92 -1.94 3.77
N LEU A 76 16.13 -2.88 4.30
CA LEU A 76 15.88 -4.18 3.67
C LEU A 76 14.73 -4.16 2.66
N LEU A 77 13.99 -3.07 2.58
CA LEU A 77 12.84 -2.95 1.71
C LEU A 77 12.84 -1.57 1.07
N ILE A 78 12.64 -1.51 -0.24
CA ILE A 78 12.54 -0.28 -1.02
C ILE A 78 11.28 -0.38 -1.87
N CYS A 79 10.43 0.62 -1.79
CA CYS A 79 9.22 0.72 -2.60
C CYS A 79 9.36 1.78 -3.68
N ASN A 80 8.89 1.47 -4.88
CA ASN A 80 8.77 2.41 -5.97
C ASN A 80 7.35 2.35 -6.55
N ILE A 81 6.82 3.51 -6.97
CA ILE A 81 5.53 3.60 -7.66
C ILE A 81 5.71 4.46 -8.90
N GLU A 82 5.38 3.90 -10.05
CA GLU A 82 5.48 4.55 -11.34
C GLU A 82 4.16 4.44 -12.11
N HIS A 83 3.81 5.49 -12.85
CA HIS A 83 2.73 5.41 -13.82
C HIS A 83 3.23 4.84 -15.14
N MET A 84 2.47 3.92 -15.71
CA MET A 84 2.63 3.56 -17.10
C MET A 84 2.35 4.79 -17.98
N SER A 85 3.17 5.05 -18.99
CA SER A 85 3.04 6.24 -19.85
C SER A 85 1.66 6.39 -20.52
N LEU A 86 0.90 5.29 -20.65
CA LEU A 86 -0.47 5.27 -21.18
C LEU A 86 -1.53 5.64 -20.15
N ALA A 87 -1.23 5.54 -18.85
CA ALA A 87 -2.17 5.80 -17.75
C ALA A 87 -2.50 7.28 -17.57
N GLN A 88 -1.66 8.16 -18.07
CA GLN A 88 -1.86 9.61 -17.97
C GLN A 88 -2.20 10.20 -19.34
N ARG A 89 -3.47 10.62 -19.51
CA ARG A 89 -3.88 11.36 -20.70
C ARG A 89 -3.13 12.68 -20.81
N GLY A 90 -2.36 12.86 -21.89
CA GLY A 90 -1.74 14.17 -22.26
C GLY A 90 -0.36 14.43 -21.68
N GLN A 91 0.29 13.50 -21.00
CA GLN A 91 1.67 13.68 -20.57
C GLN A 91 2.70 13.21 -21.63
N ARG A 92 3.86 13.87 -21.62
CA ARG A 92 4.98 13.56 -22.53
C ARG A 92 5.55 12.18 -22.21
N ILE A 93 6.09 11.53 -23.22
CA ILE A 93 6.85 10.28 -23.09
C ILE A 93 8.03 10.56 -22.13
N ASN A 94 8.13 9.77 -21.04
CA ASN A 94 9.06 9.92 -19.91
C ASN A 94 8.84 11.20 -19.06
N PRO A 95 7.70 11.36 -18.40
CA PRO A 95 7.57 12.38 -17.37
C PRO A 95 8.45 12.01 -16.17
N ALA A 96 9.07 13.01 -15.54
CA ALA A 96 9.68 12.81 -14.23
C ALA A 96 8.61 12.28 -13.26
N PRO A 97 8.96 11.36 -12.31
CA PRO A 97 8.00 10.83 -11.36
C PRO A 97 7.32 11.98 -10.60
N SER A 98 6.00 11.95 -10.53
CA SER A 98 5.25 13.02 -9.86
C SER A 98 5.59 13.03 -8.37
N LYS A 99 5.61 14.22 -7.75
CA LYS A 99 5.86 14.35 -6.30
C LYS A 99 4.84 13.57 -5.48
N GLU A 100 3.62 13.45 -6.00
CA GLU A 100 2.53 12.69 -5.37
C GLU A 100 2.86 11.19 -5.30
N LEU A 101 3.33 10.60 -6.40
CA LEU A 101 3.73 9.20 -6.44
C LEU A 101 4.94 8.91 -5.57
N GLN A 102 5.91 9.82 -5.54
CA GLN A 102 7.07 9.68 -4.65
C GLN A 102 6.65 9.71 -3.18
N SER A 103 5.76 10.64 -2.80
CA SER A 103 5.19 10.70 -1.45
C SER A 103 4.40 9.43 -1.12
N LEU A 104 3.64 8.90 -2.08
CA LEU A 104 2.88 7.67 -1.91
C LEU A 104 3.80 6.45 -1.77
N ALA A 105 4.89 6.38 -2.53
CA ALA A 105 5.89 5.31 -2.42
C ALA A 105 6.55 5.29 -1.04
N VAL A 106 6.96 6.45 -0.52
CA VAL A 106 7.50 6.59 0.84
C VAL A 106 6.47 6.19 1.90
N HIS A 107 5.21 6.55 1.69
CA HIS A 107 4.13 6.17 2.61
C HIS A 107 3.89 4.65 2.60
N LEU A 108 3.84 4.04 1.41
CA LEU A 108 3.73 2.59 1.24
C LEU A 108 4.88 1.85 1.91
N GLU A 109 6.12 2.32 1.69
CA GLU A 109 7.33 1.77 2.31
C GLU A 109 7.24 1.83 3.83
N ARG A 110 6.84 2.97 4.41
CA ARG A 110 6.66 3.14 5.86
C ARG A 110 5.66 2.14 6.42
N ILE A 111 4.52 1.90 5.76
CA ILE A 111 3.52 0.93 6.19
C ILE A 111 4.10 -0.50 6.17
N LEU A 112 4.78 -0.87 5.08
CA LEU A 112 5.37 -2.21 4.94
C LEU A 112 6.51 -2.43 5.94
N VAL A 113 7.35 -1.43 6.16
CA VAL A 113 8.44 -1.47 7.15
C VAL A 113 7.91 -1.58 8.58
N SER A 114 6.81 -0.90 8.91
CA SER A 114 6.27 -0.92 10.27
C SER A 114 5.51 -2.20 10.61
N VAL A 115 4.80 -2.79 9.65
CA VAL A 115 3.89 -3.92 9.90
C VAL A 115 4.40 -5.24 9.31
N ALA A 116 4.75 -5.25 8.03
CA ALA A 116 5.12 -6.50 7.34
C ALA A 116 6.57 -6.91 7.61
N LEU A 117 7.50 -5.96 7.61
CA LEU A 117 8.93 -6.25 7.74
C LEU A 117 9.32 -6.94 9.06
N PRO A 118 8.79 -6.61 10.25
CA PRO A 118 9.11 -7.31 11.48
C PRO A 118 8.87 -8.81 11.40
N ALA A 119 7.81 -9.23 10.70
CA ALA A 119 7.43 -10.62 10.52
C ALA A 119 8.38 -11.40 9.59
N ILE A 120 8.93 -10.73 8.57
CA ILE A 120 9.77 -11.36 7.55
C ILE A 120 11.27 -11.11 7.73
N LYS A 121 11.68 -10.22 8.64
CA LYS A 121 13.07 -9.81 8.84
C LYS A 121 14.02 -10.99 9.04
N SER A 122 13.65 -11.97 9.85
CA SER A 122 14.48 -13.16 10.10
C SER A 122 14.69 -14.00 8.83
N GLN A 123 13.73 -13.99 7.92
CA GLN A 123 13.79 -14.71 6.64
C GLN A 123 14.67 -14.01 5.60
N LEU A 124 14.92 -12.71 5.79
CA LEU A 124 15.76 -11.89 4.90
C LEU A 124 17.25 -11.90 5.27
N LEU A 125 17.63 -12.52 6.39
CA LEU A 125 19.03 -12.60 6.81
C LEU A 125 19.72 -13.83 6.23
N ILE A 126 20.96 -13.65 5.78
CA ILE A 126 21.82 -14.72 5.26
C ILE A 126 22.85 -15.08 6.33
N HIS A 127 22.83 -16.32 6.77
CA HIS A 127 23.71 -16.85 7.81
C HIS A 127 24.93 -17.54 7.20
N SER A 128 26.06 -17.54 7.93
CA SER A 128 27.28 -18.24 7.55
C SER A 128 27.16 -19.74 7.91
N GLU A 129 27.78 -20.62 7.09
CA GLU A 129 27.82 -22.07 7.36
C GLU A 129 28.63 -22.46 8.62
N ARG A 130 29.52 -21.60 9.12
CA ARG A 130 30.44 -21.92 10.23
C ARG A 130 29.86 -21.83 11.63
N GLY A 131 28.58 -21.58 11.80
CA GLY A 131 27.93 -21.45 13.11
C GLY A 131 27.08 -22.65 13.46
N ASN A 132 27.66 -23.71 14.03
CA ASN A 132 26.93 -24.71 14.81
C ASN A 132 26.52 -24.09 16.15
N GLY A 133 25.39 -23.40 16.18
CA GLY A 133 24.87 -22.84 17.43
C GLY A 133 24.12 -21.52 17.26
N HIS A 134 23.35 -21.15 18.26
CA HIS A 134 22.47 -19.98 18.35
C HIS A 134 23.13 -18.60 18.18
N ASN A 135 24.43 -18.52 17.86
CA ASN A 135 25.23 -17.29 17.76
C ASN A 135 25.79 -17.03 16.34
N ALA A 136 25.14 -17.53 15.29
CA ALA A 136 25.55 -17.22 13.92
C ALA A 136 25.20 -15.77 13.59
N PHE A 137 26.21 -14.89 13.54
CA PHE A 137 26.01 -13.53 13.08
C PHE A 137 25.60 -13.51 11.60
N PRO A 138 24.62 -12.67 11.21
CA PRO A 138 24.22 -12.55 9.82
C PRO A 138 25.40 -12.00 9.01
N SER A 139 25.79 -12.72 7.97
CA SER A 139 26.90 -12.35 7.08
C SER A 139 26.44 -11.56 5.87
N GLY A 140 25.15 -11.45 5.66
CA GLY A 140 24.52 -10.71 4.58
C GLY A 140 23.02 -10.65 4.74
N SER A 141 22.37 -9.98 3.82
CA SER A 141 20.90 -9.85 3.80
C SER A 141 20.35 -9.75 2.39
N TYR A 142 19.10 -10.13 2.23
CA TYR A 142 18.33 -9.86 1.02
C TYR A 142 17.65 -8.49 1.13
N LEU A 143 17.80 -7.69 0.09
CA LEU A 143 17.13 -6.42 -0.11
C LEU A 143 15.98 -6.63 -1.11
N LEU A 144 14.77 -6.33 -0.69
CA LEU A 144 13.57 -6.41 -1.52
C LEU A 144 13.30 -5.07 -2.21
N HIS A 145 13.25 -5.07 -3.53
CA HIS A 145 12.74 -3.96 -4.33
C HIS A 145 11.31 -4.29 -4.77
N ILE A 146 10.37 -3.49 -4.34
CA ILE A 146 8.94 -3.61 -4.66
C ILE A 146 8.61 -2.50 -5.65
N ASP A 147 8.45 -2.87 -6.92
CA ASP A 147 8.15 -1.96 -8.01
C ASP A 147 6.66 -2.06 -8.34
N ASN A 148 5.88 -1.01 -8.05
CA ASN A 148 4.47 -0.91 -8.42
C ASN A 148 4.34 -0.06 -9.69
N THR A 149 3.76 -0.63 -10.73
CA THR A 149 3.44 0.06 -11.98
C THR A 149 1.94 0.27 -12.08
N VAL A 150 1.52 1.51 -12.05
CA VAL A 150 0.12 1.90 -12.19
C VAL A 150 -0.28 1.87 -13.65
N VAL A 151 -1.15 0.94 -14.01
CA VAL A 151 -1.67 0.77 -15.37
C VAL A 151 -2.82 1.73 -15.62
N PHE A 152 -3.73 1.83 -14.66
CA PHE A 152 -4.87 2.74 -14.71
C PHE A 152 -5.14 3.30 -13.30
N ASP A 153 -5.38 4.61 -13.21
CA ASP A 153 -5.61 5.32 -11.95
C ASP A 153 -6.98 6.01 -12.00
N ASP A 154 -7.91 5.49 -11.22
CA ASP A 154 -9.24 6.07 -10.98
C ASP A 154 -9.45 6.43 -9.50
N GLY A 155 -8.38 6.65 -8.76
CA GLY A 155 -8.40 6.91 -7.31
C GLY A 155 -8.00 5.69 -6.48
N CYS A 156 -7.97 5.83 -5.17
CA CYS A 156 -7.66 4.74 -4.21
C CYS A 156 -6.34 4.01 -4.48
N LEU A 157 -5.36 4.75 -4.97
CA LEU A 157 -4.09 4.19 -5.44
C LEU A 157 -3.30 3.47 -4.34
N LEU A 158 -3.34 3.96 -3.09
CA LEU A 158 -2.67 3.30 -1.97
C LEU A 158 -3.26 1.91 -1.68
N ASP A 159 -4.59 1.79 -1.77
CA ASP A 159 -5.31 0.54 -1.51
C ASP A 159 -4.85 -0.54 -2.50
N ALA A 160 -4.80 -0.18 -3.79
CA ALA A 160 -4.36 -1.07 -4.86
C ALA A 160 -2.86 -1.40 -4.76
N CYS A 161 -1.99 -0.41 -4.52
CA CYS A 161 -0.54 -0.62 -4.41
C CYS A 161 -0.17 -1.49 -3.21
N LEU A 162 -0.79 -1.26 -2.05
CA LEU A 162 -0.52 -2.06 -0.85
C LEU A 162 -0.99 -3.51 -1.04
N ALA A 163 -2.19 -3.72 -1.57
CA ALA A 163 -2.70 -5.06 -1.86
C ALA A 163 -1.83 -5.79 -2.90
N ALA A 164 -1.39 -5.10 -3.97
CA ALA A 164 -0.51 -5.67 -4.99
C ALA A 164 0.86 -6.06 -4.41
N ALA A 165 1.45 -5.20 -3.57
CA ALA A 165 2.73 -5.47 -2.90
C ALA A 165 2.63 -6.70 -1.99
N LEU A 166 1.57 -6.82 -1.19
CA LEU A 166 1.36 -7.97 -0.30
C LEU A 166 1.10 -9.27 -1.08
N ALA A 167 0.30 -9.22 -2.15
CA ALA A 167 0.07 -10.36 -3.04
C ALA A 167 1.36 -10.83 -3.71
N ALA A 168 2.19 -9.88 -4.18
CA ALA A 168 3.48 -10.18 -4.77
C ALA A 168 4.48 -10.76 -3.74
N LEU A 169 4.51 -10.22 -2.51
CA LEU A 169 5.34 -10.74 -1.42
C LEU A 169 4.96 -12.18 -1.04
N LYS A 170 3.68 -12.50 -1.03
CA LYS A 170 3.19 -13.85 -0.73
C LYS A 170 3.68 -14.88 -1.74
N THR A 171 3.76 -14.51 -3.01
CA THR A 171 4.21 -15.41 -4.08
C THR A 171 5.72 -15.40 -4.30
N ALA A 172 6.44 -14.50 -3.59
CA ALA A 172 7.86 -14.32 -3.77
C ALA A 172 8.64 -15.57 -3.34
N SER A 173 9.52 -16.04 -4.24
CA SER A 173 10.41 -17.17 -3.99
C SER A 173 11.76 -16.96 -4.70
N TRP A 174 12.86 -17.23 -4.00
CA TRP A 174 14.22 -17.09 -4.54
C TRP A 174 15.14 -18.16 -3.98
N PRO A 175 16.32 -18.39 -4.64
CA PRO A 175 17.29 -19.37 -4.18
C PRO A 175 17.84 -19.03 -2.79
N ARG A 176 18.00 -20.05 -1.94
CA ARG A 176 18.58 -19.89 -0.62
C ARG A 176 20.08 -19.78 -0.71
N LEU A 177 20.62 -18.65 -0.29
CA LEU A 177 22.05 -18.37 -0.30
C LEU A 177 22.65 -18.57 1.10
N VAL A 178 23.92 -18.96 1.11
CA VAL A 178 24.76 -19.08 2.30
C VAL A 178 26.06 -18.33 2.05
N ALA A 179 26.53 -17.61 3.06
CA ALA A 179 27.81 -16.92 2.98
C ALA A 179 28.97 -17.92 3.12
N ALA A 180 29.75 -18.09 2.06
CA ALA A 180 30.99 -18.86 2.07
C ALA A 180 32.14 -17.93 2.49
N SER A 181 32.82 -18.26 3.60
CA SER A 181 34.04 -17.56 3.96
C SER A 181 35.15 -18.07 3.08
N LEU A 182 35.70 -17.22 2.20
CA LEU A 182 36.92 -17.51 1.49
C LEU A 182 38.11 -17.60 2.48
N PRO A 183 39.00 -18.57 2.35
CA PRO A 183 40.26 -18.56 3.09
C PRO A 183 41.03 -17.28 2.72
N ILE A 184 41.44 -16.51 3.69
CA ILE A 184 42.27 -15.32 3.51
C ILE A 184 43.59 -15.83 2.95
N GLN A 185 43.84 -15.67 1.66
CA GLN A 185 45.19 -15.79 1.12
C GLN A 185 45.93 -14.53 1.58
N ASN A 186 46.91 -14.72 2.44
CA ASN A 186 47.81 -13.70 2.93
C ASN A 186 48.60 -13.10 1.75
N VAL A 187 48.07 -12.07 1.13
CA VAL A 187 48.86 -11.18 0.27
C VAL A 187 48.97 -9.87 1.06
N GLY A 188 50.18 -9.63 1.55
CA GLY A 188 50.48 -8.45 2.38
C GLY A 188 50.20 -7.15 1.65
N SER A 189 49.16 -6.50 2.00
CA SER A 189 48.99 -5.05 1.94
C SER A 189 47.73 -4.65 2.69
N ALA A 190 47.85 -3.63 3.51
CA ALA A 190 46.84 -3.07 4.36
C ALA A 190 45.57 -2.66 3.59
N LEU A 191 44.45 -3.11 4.01
CA LEU A 191 43.03 -2.98 3.72
C LEU A 191 42.46 -4.26 3.10
N SER A 192 42.35 -5.32 3.92
CA SER A 192 41.59 -6.52 3.54
C SER A 192 40.10 -6.27 3.73
N THR A 193 39.42 -5.76 2.72
CA THR A 193 37.99 -5.93 2.57
C THR A 193 37.72 -7.41 2.33
N SER A 194 37.28 -8.14 3.33
CA SER A 194 36.88 -9.54 3.21
C SER A 194 35.72 -9.63 2.20
N LYS A 195 36.05 -10.11 1.00
CA LYS A 195 35.05 -10.36 -0.03
C LYS A 195 34.21 -11.58 0.41
N VAL A 196 32.99 -11.35 0.84
CA VAL A 196 32.06 -12.42 1.16
C VAL A 196 31.48 -12.91 -0.17
N GLU A 197 31.68 -14.16 -0.51
CA GLU A 197 30.99 -14.80 -1.63
C GLU A 197 29.73 -15.51 -1.14
N PHE A 198 28.62 -15.31 -1.86
CA PHE A 198 27.37 -16.00 -1.59
C PHE A 198 27.22 -17.17 -2.55
N LYS A 199 26.95 -18.36 -2.01
CA LYS A 199 26.69 -19.57 -2.79
C LYS A 199 25.32 -20.14 -2.44
N GLU A 200 24.68 -20.79 -3.39
CA GLU A 200 23.45 -21.53 -3.11
C GLU A 200 23.75 -22.68 -2.11
N LYS A 201 22.97 -22.78 -1.06
CA LYS A 201 23.15 -23.78 -0.02
C LYS A 201 22.89 -25.19 -0.54
N VAL A 202 21.78 -25.33 -1.26
CA VAL A 202 21.35 -26.56 -1.93
C VAL A 202 20.79 -26.16 -3.29
N PRO A 203 21.21 -26.81 -4.38
CA PRO A 203 20.62 -26.55 -5.69
C PRO A 203 19.10 -26.75 -5.62
N ASN A 204 18.35 -25.74 -6.09
CA ASN A 204 16.88 -25.71 -6.12
C ASN A 204 16.14 -25.55 -4.76
N GLU A 205 16.81 -25.27 -3.65
CA GLU A 205 16.13 -24.87 -2.42
C GLU A 205 15.68 -23.41 -2.52
N LEU A 206 14.35 -23.19 -2.54
CA LEU A 206 13.76 -21.86 -2.61
C LEU A 206 13.38 -21.36 -1.21
N VAL A 207 13.70 -20.12 -0.91
CA VAL A 207 13.12 -19.38 0.21
C VAL A 207 11.77 -18.85 -0.24
N LYS A 208 10.72 -19.19 0.51
CA LYS A 208 9.38 -18.60 0.35
C LYS A 208 9.11 -17.72 1.54
N LEU A 209 8.61 -16.52 1.30
CA LEU A 209 8.22 -15.61 2.36
C LEU A 209 6.93 -16.08 3.05
N VAL A 210 6.98 -16.12 4.38
CA VAL A 210 5.80 -16.34 5.20
C VAL A 210 5.40 -15.01 5.83
N LEU A 211 4.29 -14.45 5.36
CA LEU A 211 3.70 -13.24 5.90
C LEU A 211 2.73 -13.60 7.02
N SER A 212 2.98 -13.12 8.23
CA SER A 212 2.04 -13.25 9.36
C SER A 212 1.09 -12.06 9.45
N GLU A 213 1.55 -10.89 9.00
CA GLU A 213 0.80 -9.64 9.08
C GLU A 213 0.41 -9.14 7.68
N TRP A 214 -0.84 -8.73 7.57
CA TRP A 214 -1.47 -8.29 6.31
C TRP A 214 -2.13 -6.93 6.48
N PRO A 215 -1.35 -5.82 6.50
CA PRO A 215 -1.95 -4.50 6.56
C PRO A 215 -2.78 -4.22 5.32
N MET A 216 -3.97 -3.64 5.49
CA MET A 216 -4.84 -3.26 4.38
C MET A 216 -5.20 -1.79 4.49
N ALA A 217 -5.13 -1.09 3.38
CA ALA A 217 -5.55 0.30 3.28
C ALA A 217 -6.99 0.39 2.77
N LEU A 218 -7.71 1.38 3.28
CA LEU A 218 -9.02 1.80 2.81
C LEU A 218 -9.00 3.32 2.64
N SER A 219 -9.12 3.77 1.41
CA SER A 219 -9.33 5.18 1.09
C SER A 219 -10.81 5.51 1.18
N PHE A 220 -11.12 6.69 1.72
CA PHE A 220 -12.49 7.19 1.81
C PHE A 220 -12.50 8.72 1.74
N ALA A 221 -13.63 9.28 1.35
CA ALA A 221 -13.88 10.72 1.40
C ALA A 221 -14.97 11.02 2.42
N VAL A 222 -14.79 12.10 3.17
CA VAL A 222 -15.84 12.65 4.05
C VAL A 222 -16.39 13.89 3.39
N VAL A 223 -17.68 13.88 3.09
CA VAL A 223 -18.38 14.94 2.38
C VAL A 223 -19.40 15.59 3.32
N PRO A 224 -19.35 16.92 3.53
CA PRO A 224 -20.36 17.63 4.28
C PRO A 224 -21.63 17.78 3.43
N ARG A 225 -22.79 17.59 4.02
CA ARG A 225 -24.11 17.88 3.42
C ARG A 225 -24.55 19.29 3.76
N ALA A 226 -25.18 19.94 2.79
CA ALA A 226 -25.74 21.26 3.01
C ALA A 226 -27.00 21.25 3.91
N PRO A 227 -27.31 22.35 4.60
CA PRO A 227 -28.57 22.51 5.33
C PRO A 227 -29.80 22.34 4.42
N PRO A 228 -30.91 21.75 4.87
CA PRO A 228 -31.28 21.50 6.28
C PRO A 228 -30.71 20.19 6.89
N ASN A 229 -30.16 19.28 6.08
CA ASN A 229 -29.71 17.98 6.54
C ASN A 229 -28.17 17.98 6.81
N ALA A 230 -27.66 19.02 7.49
CA ALA A 230 -26.26 19.15 7.80
C ALA A 230 -25.72 17.89 8.52
N SER A 231 -25.11 16.99 7.77
CA SER A 231 -24.51 15.75 8.25
C SER A 231 -23.18 15.50 7.51
N LEU A 232 -22.38 14.62 8.05
CA LEU A 232 -21.15 14.16 7.39
C LEU A 232 -21.40 12.76 6.85
N GLU A 233 -21.15 12.56 5.58
CA GLU A 233 -21.26 11.27 4.95
C GLU A 233 -19.86 10.77 4.51
N ALA A 234 -19.63 9.47 4.68
CA ALA A 234 -18.41 8.83 4.22
C ALA A 234 -18.68 8.03 2.95
N ILE A 235 -17.84 8.23 1.94
CA ILE A 235 -17.86 7.46 0.70
C ILE A 235 -16.58 6.65 0.66
N PHE A 236 -16.73 5.35 0.55
CA PHE A 236 -15.59 4.42 0.51
C PHE A 236 -15.08 4.28 -0.92
N GLN A 237 -13.76 4.33 -1.04
CA GLN A 237 -13.05 4.17 -2.31
C GLN A 237 -13.61 5.07 -3.42
N PRO A 238 -13.56 6.40 -3.22
CA PRO A 238 -14.10 7.34 -4.20
C PRO A 238 -13.31 7.25 -5.50
N SER A 239 -14.02 7.35 -6.64
CA SER A 239 -13.40 7.45 -7.95
C SER A 239 -12.73 8.81 -8.13
N ARG A 240 -11.81 8.89 -9.07
CA ARG A 240 -11.13 10.16 -9.40
C ARG A 240 -12.12 11.25 -9.83
N SER A 241 -13.16 10.86 -10.58
CA SER A 241 -14.22 11.79 -10.98
C SER A 241 -15.00 12.33 -9.79
N GLU A 242 -15.29 11.50 -8.80
CA GLU A 242 -15.92 11.93 -7.54
C GLU A 242 -15.01 12.90 -6.77
N CYS A 243 -13.72 12.55 -6.62
CA CYS A 243 -12.74 13.42 -5.94
C CYS A 243 -12.62 14.80 -6.60
N LEU A 244 -12.60 14.87 -7.93
CA LEU A 244 -12.48 16.13 -8.67
C LEU A 244 -13.71 17.04 -8.51
N LEU A 245 -14.87 16.47 -8.28
CA LEU A 245 -16.10 17.24 -8.10
C LEU A 245 -16.22 17.84 -6.68
N TRP A 246 -15.50 17.29 -5.69
CA TRP A 246 -15.52 17.75 -4.29
C TRP A 246 -14.34 18.62 -3.88
N ASP A 247 -13.49 19.03 -4.80
CA ASP A 247 -12.13 19.55 -4.60
C ASP A 247 -11.97 20.60 -3.48
N THR A 248 -13.04 21.31 -3.11
CA THR A 248 -12.97 22.38 -2.11
C THR A 248 -13.47 22.01 -0.71
N ASP A 249 -14.46 21.11 -0.60
CA ASP A 249 -15.21 20.89 0.64
C ASP A 249 -15.09 19.47 1.21
N ALA A 250 -14.60 18.50 0.45
CA ALA A 250 -14.39 17.15 0.91
C ALA A 250 -12.96 16.90 1.37
N SER A 251 -12.80 15.98 2.31
CA SER A 251 -11.47 15.47 2.70
C SER A 251 -11.30 14.05 2.25
N ALA A 252 -10.23 13.83 1.49
CA ALA A 252 -9.76 12.49 1.21
C ALA A 252 -8.99 11.96 2.43
N CYS A 253 -9.36 10.78 2.87
CA CYS A 253 -8.76 10.12 4.01
C CYS A 253 -8.29 8.72 3.63
N ARG A 254 -7.26 8.26 4.30
CA ARG A 254 -6.72 6.90 4.18
C ARG A 254 -6.56 6.30 5.55
N LEU A 255 -7.06 5.10 5.72
CA LEU A 255 -6.97 4.33 6.95
C LEU A 255 -6.28 3.01 6.65
N VAL A 256 -5.28 2.65 7.45
CA VAL A 256 -4.60 1.36 7.35
C VAL A 256 -4.88 0.56 8.60
N VAL A 257 -5.34 -0.69 8.42
CA VAL A 257 -5.61 -1.62 9.52
C VAL A 257 -4.76 -2.87 9.40
N ASP A 258 -4.26 -3.36 10.51
CA ASP A 258 -3.49 -4.62 10.59
C ASP A 258 -4.39 -5.87 10.60
N SER A 259 -3.77 -7.04 10.72
CA SER A 259 -4.47 -8.33 10.77
C SER A 259 -5.41 -8.46 11.98
N CYS A 260 -5.13 -7.75 13.06
CA CYS A 260 -5.93 -7.74 14.29
C CYS A 260 -7.04 -6.69 14.28
N GLY A 261 -7.18 -5.90 13.20
CA GLY A 261 -8.15 -4.81 13.12
C GLY A 261 -7.72 -3.53 13.85
N ARG A 262 -6.45 -3.41 14.25
CA ARG A 262 -5.93 -2.19 14.86
C ARG A 262 -5.57 -1.18 13.76
N VAL A 263 -5.83 0.09 14.02
CA VAL A 263 -5.43 1.19 13.14
C VAL A 263 -3.91 1.37 13.24
N VAL A 264 -3.24 1.19 12.11
CA VAL A 264 -1.77 1.36 11.99
C VAL A 264 -1.43 2.76 11.54
N ASP A 265 -2.17 3.27 10.57
CA ASP A 265 -1.94 4.60 10.02
C ASP A 265 -3.27 5.25 9.63
N PHE A 266 -3.32 6.57 9.84
CA PHE A 266 -4.45 7.39 9.43
C PHE A 266 -3.91 8.69 8.83
N THR A 267 -4.27 8.95 7.59
CA THR A 267 -3.83 10.16 6.89
C THR A 267 -5.04 10.88 6.31
N MET A 268 -5.10 12.18 6.50
CA MET A 268 -6.16 13.06 5.99
C MET A 268 -5.56 14.11 5.07
N PHE A 269 -6.17 14.31 3.91
CA PHE A 269 -5.80 15.30 2.91
C PHE A 269 -7.00 16.19 2.61
N GLY A 270 -6.77 17.50 2.37
CA GLY A 270 -7.81 18.42 1.91
C GLY A 270 -8.37 19.35 2.97
N GLY A 271 -9.41 20.11 2.59
CA GLY A 271 -9.89 21.29 3.31
C GLY A 271 -10.73 21.05 4.56
N LEU A 272 -10.94 19.81 4.98
CA LEU A 272 -11.76 19.49 6.16
C LEU A 272 -11.21 20.07 7.47
N ALA A 273 -9.92 20.37 7.52
CA ALA A 273 -9.34 21.07 8.68
C ALA A 273 -10.01 22.43 8.92
N SER A 274 -10.47 23.12 7.87
CA SER A 274 -11.18 24.41 8.01
C SER A 274 -12.70 24.29 7.99
N GLY A 275 -13.25 23.32 7.26
CA GLY A 275 -14.70 23.12 7.12
C GLY A 275 -15.31 22.29 8.25
N LEU A 276 -14.66 21.19 8.63
CA LEU A 276 -15.15 20.30 9.69
C LEU A 276 -15.23 21.04 11.03
N TRP A 277 -14.24 21.88 11.33
CA TRP A 277 -14.23 22.69 12.55
C TRP A 277 -15.35 23.76 12.55
N ARG A 278 -15.79 24.26 11.40
CA ARG A 278 -16.92 25.19 11.31
C ARG A 278 -18.27 24.52 11.53
N HIS A 279 -18.43 23.27 11.09
CA HIS A 279 -19.65 22.48 11.30
C HIS A 279 -19.67 21.73 12.63
N LEU A 280 -18.51 21.59 13.26
CA LEU A 280 -18.32 21.08 14.62
C LEU A 280 -18.60 22.15 15.68
N GLY A 281 -19.49 23.11 15.42
CA GLY A 281 -19.84 24.08 16.44
C GLY A 281 -19.74 23.44 17.83
N VAL A 282 -18.77 23.92 18.61
CA VAL A 282 -18.50 23.52 20.01
C VAL A 282 -19.69 23.94 20.86
N ASN A 283 -20.87 23.42 20.58
CA ASN A 283 -22.05 23.62 21.40
C ASN A 283 -22.78 22.29 21.49
N ASP A 284 -22.85 21.87 22.72
CA ASP A 284 -23.69 20.84 23.29
C ASP A 284 -23.26 19.37 23.17
N GLY A 285 -22.83 18.88 24.29
CA GLY A 285 -22.91 17.58 24.97
C GLY A 285 -23.37 16.29 24.28
N SER A 286 -23.59 16.28 22.98
CA SER A 286 -23.84 15.08 22.19
C SER A 286 -22.50 14.45 21.81
N GLU A 287 -22.32 13.17 22.05
CA GLU A 287 -21.23 12.35 21.48
C GLU A 287 -21.09 12.74 20.01
N SER A 288 -19.99 13.38 19.69
CA SER A 288 -19.86 14.15 18.46
C SER A 288 -20.21 13.25 17.27
N THR A 289 -21.02 13.75 16.36
CA THR A 289 -21.39 13.13 15.07
C THR A 289 -20.15 12.55 14.35
N ILE A 290 -18.98 13.13 14.60
CA ILE A 290 -17.67 12.65 14.11
C ILE A 290 -17.22 11.37 14.80
N GLY A 291 -17.38 11.24 16.11
CA GLY A 291 -16.99 10.01 16.82
C GLY A 291 -17.78 8.81 16.31
N SER A 292 -19.07 8.97 16.05
CA SER A 292 -19.91 7.93 15.48
C SER A 292 -19.54 7.62 14.03
N LEU A 293 -19.22 8.63 13.22
CA LEU A 293 -18.75 8.47 11.85
C LEU A 293 -17.40 7.72 11.79
N LEU A 294 -16.44 8.12 12.61
CA LEU A 294 -15.12 7.47 12.67
C LEU A 294 -15.24 6.01 13.12
N ARG A 295 -16.07 5.71 14.10
CA ARG A 295 -16.36 4.31 14.50
C ARG A 295 -16.92 3.50 13.32
N ARG A 296 -17.91 4.05 12.60
CA ARG A 296 -18.47 3.41 11.40
C ARG A 296 -17.39 3.16 10.34
N ILE A 297 -16.54 4.13 10.08
CA ILE A 297 -15.43 4.02 9.12
C ILE A 297 -14.44 2.92 9.53
N VAL A 298 -14.03 2.87 10.81
CA VAL A 298 -13.11 1.83 11.30
C VAL A 298 -13.73 0.44 11.17
N VAL A 299 -14.99 0.26 11.53
CA VAL A 299 -15.68 -1.03 11.36
C VAL A 299 -15.72 -1.44 9.90
N ARG A 300 -16.07 -0.53 8.99
CA ARG A 300 -16.08 -0.80 7.55
C ARG A 300 -14.67 -1.11 7.00
N ALA A 301 -13.62 -0.44 7.52
CA ALA A 301 -12.24 -0.74 7.14
C ALA A 301 -11.83 -2.16 7.57
N ILE A 302 -12.24 -2.62 8.74
CA ILE A 302 -11.98 -3.97 9.22
C ILE A 302 -12.72 -5.00 8.34
N GLU A 303 -13.98 -4.74 8.00
CA GLU A 303 -14.77 -5.58 7.09
C GLU A 303 -14.10 -5.69 5.71
N TYR A 304 -13.74 -4.55 5.12
CA TYR A 304 -13.02 -4.51 3.85
C TYR A 304 -11.71 -5.29 3.90
N ALA A 305 -10.89 -5.03 4.93
CA ALA A 305 -9.63 -5.72 5.13
C ALA A 305 -9.82 -7.25 5.23
N SER A 306 -10.86 -7.72 5.90
CA SER A 306 -11.16 -9.14 6.00
C SER A 306 -11.54 -9.76 4.64
N LEU A 307 -12.36 -9.06 3.86
CA LEU A 307 -12.77 -9.47 2.51
C LEU A 307 -11.56 -9.57 1.56
N VAL A 308 -10.72 -8.54 1.54
CA VAL A 308 -9.53 -8.52 0.66
C VAL A 308 -8.56 -9.62 1.05
N ARG A 309 -8.30 -9.82 2.36
CA ARG A 309 -7.42 -10.91 2.85
C ARG A 309 -7.92 -12.28 2.44
N GLN A 310 -9.22 -12.53 2.59
CA GLN A 310 -9.82 -13.80 2.16
C GLN A 310 -9.59 -14.06 0.67
N ARG A 311 -9.78 -13.06 -0.17
CA ARG A 311 -9.52 -13.16 -1.62
C ARG A 311 -8.04 -13.36 -1.92
N LEU A 312 -7.15 -12.57 -1.29
CA LEU A 312 -5.70 -12.74 -1.44
C LEU A 312 -5.20 -14.12 -0.99
N ILE A 313 -5.88 -14.74 -0.03
CA ILE A 313 -5.54 -16.09 0.45
C ILE A 313 -6.10 -17.16 -0.49
N ALA A 314 -7.28 -16.95 -1.06
CA ALA A 314 -7.96 -17.93 -1.90
C ALA A 314 -7.36 -18.03 -3.32
N ASP A 315 -6.87 -16.93 -3.88
CA ASP A 315 -6.34 -16.84 -5.26
C ASP A 315 -4.88 -17.37 -5.38
N THR A 316 -4.41 -18.11 -4.41
CA THR A 316 -3.10 -18.78 -4.37
C THR A 316 -3.26 -20.27 -4.11
#